data_1396f50a1df846b66cf3ed66858c58a8
#
_entry.id   1396f50a1df846b66cf3ed66858c58a8
#
_cell.length_a   1.000
_cell.length_b   1.000
_cell.length_c   1.000
_cell.angle_alpha   90.00
_cell.angle_beta   90.00
_cell.angle_gamma   90.00
#
_symmetry.space_group_name_H-M   'P 1'
#
loop_
_entity.id
_entity.type
_entity.pdbx_description
1 polymer ?
#
loop_
_entity_poly.entity_id
_entity_poly.type
_entity_poly.pdbx_seq_one_letter_code
_entity_poly.pdbx_strand_id
1 'polypeptide(L)'
;NYSKKYPAPEGYMWVSAARKKDICWDVMRSWYIAQDTERYTKLKEAFQCGKLPDEFHGEFRENGFFCCGKCAYAAGETLDEYLARIGTPKSWKYPIGVSDIVDADDWFSKNDISIGKESSNWHEQIDTYIDDLDGEDVLVSVDYHM
;
A
#
# COMPACT_ATOMS: atom_id res chain seq x y z
N ASN A 1 13.19 12.68 -4.13
CA ASN A 1 12.52 12.92 -2.85
C ASN A 1 11.05 12.51 -2.94
N TYR A 2 10.62 11.55 -2.12
CA TYR A 2 9.27 10.99 -2.10
C TYR A 2 8.20 12.08 -1.94
N SER A 3 8.41 13.01 -1.03
CA SER A 3 7.46 14.09 -0.74
C SER A 3 7.24 15.07 -1.88
N LYS A 4 8.20 15.20 -2.80
CA LYS A 4 8.03 16.00 -4.03
C LYS A 4 7.21 15.27 -5.08
N LYS A 5 7.39 13.95 -5.19
CA LYS A 5 6.67 13.11 -6.13
C LYS A 5 5.23 12.85 -5.69
N TYR A 6 5.02 12.72 -4.39
CA TYR A 6 3.74 12.40 -3.78
C TYR A 6 3.42 13.42 -2.67
N PRO A 7 2.95 14.62 -3.01
CA PRO A 7 2.66 15.65 -2.02
C PRO A 7 1.52 15.22 -1.09
N ALA A 8 1.63 15.57 0.17
CA ALA A 8 0.54 15.36 1.12
C ALA A 8 -0.69 16.20 0.74
N PRO A 9 -1.90 15.81 1.15
CA PRO A 9 -3.09 16.64 1.00
C PRO A 9 -2.93 18.01 1.67
N GLU A 10 -3.65 19.01 1.20
CA GLU A 10 -3.65 20.35 1.78
C GLU A 10 -3.95 20.30 3.28
N GLY A 11 -3.13 20.99 4.08
CA GLY A 11 -3.25 21.01 5.54
C GLY A 11 -2.59 19.85 6.27
N TYR A 12 -1.94 18.92 5.54
CA TYR A 12 -1.29 17.73 6.08
C TYR A 12 0.18 17.68 5.69
N MET A 13 0.98 16.93 6.44
CA MET A 13 2.39 16.69 6.12
C MET A 13 2.76 15.22 6.30
N TRP A 14 3.72 14.76 5.51
CA TRP A 14 4.35 13.46 5.72
C TRP A 14 5.35 13.55 6.87
N VAL A 15 5.25 12.60 7.80
CA VAL A 15 6.19 12.47 8.93
C VAL A 15 6.69 11.03 9.02
N SER A 16 7.90 10.86 9.56
CA SER A 16 8.46 9.52 9.79
C SER A 16 8.12 8.95 11.17
N ALA A 17 7.61 9.78 12.07
CA ALA A 17 7.20 9.37 13.40
C ALA A 17 6.05 10.23 13.89
N ALA A 18 5.05 9.60 14.52
CA ALA A 18 3.94 10.32 15.15
C ALA A 18 3.28 9.44 16.21
N ARG A 19 2.63 10.05 17.19
CA ARG A 19 1.77 9.34 18.13
C ARG A 19 0.55 8.81 17.38
N LYS A 20 0.08 7.63 17.73
CA LYS A 20 -1.09 7.01 17.11
C LYS A 20 -2.27 7.98 17.02
N LYS A 21 -2.56 8.70 18.09
CA LYS A 21 -3.69 9.65 18.16
C LYS A 21 -3.57 10.86 17.21
N ASP A 22 -2.35 11.19 16.78
CA ASP A 22 -2.08 12.34 15.91
C ASP A 22 -2.07 11.96 14.42
N ILE A 23 -2.20 10.68 14.09
CA ILE A 23 -2.23 10.20 12.72
C ILE A 23 -3.66 10.27 12.18
N CYS A 24 -3.83 10.95 11.06
CA CYS A 24 -5.13 11.08 10.38
C CYS A 24 -5.34 9.89 9.43
N TRP A 25 -5.70 8.73 9.99
CA TRP A 25 -5.83 7.46 9.27
C TRP A 25 -6.81 7.52 8.09
N ASP A 26 -7.96 8.16 8.27
CA ASP A 26 -8.97 8.26 7.22
C ASP A 26 -8.51 9.12 6.04
N VAL A 27 -7.80 10.22 6.33
CA VAL A 27 -7.20 11.08 5.31
C VAL A 27 -6.11 10.32 4.56
N MET A 28 -5.25 9.60 5.27
CA MET A 28 -4.20 8.77 4.69
C MET A 28 -4.80 7.70 3.76
N ARG A 29 -5.80 6.97 4.21
CA ARG A 29 -6.48 5.93 3.41
C ARG A 29 -7.09 6.52 2.15
N SER A 30 -7.81 7.61 2.26
CA SER A 30 -8.43 8.27 1.11
C SER A 30 -7.40 8.74 0.09
N TRP A 31 -6.27 9.25 0.57
CA TRP A 31 -5.17 9.66 -0.31
C TRP A 31 -4.57 8.48 -1.07
N TYR A 32 -4.28 7.36 -0.40
CA TYR A 32 -3.75 6.16 -1.05
C TYR A 32 -4.74 5.59 -2.07
N ILE A 33 -6.01 5.51 -1.72
CA ILE A 33 -7.06 5.03 -2.64
C ILE A 33 -7.16 5.93 -3.87
N ALA A 34 -7.04 7.25 -3.71
CA ALA A 34 -7.06 8.19 -4.83
C ALA A 34 -5.85 7.99 -5.76
N GLN A 35 -4.65 7.80 -5.21
CA GLN A 35 -3.45 7.52 -5.99
C GLN A 35 -3.56 6.18 -6.75
N ASP A 36 -4.04 5.15 -6.09
CA ASP A 36 -4.23 3.84 -6.69
C ASP A 36 -5.32 3.87 -7.78
N THR A 37 -6.39 4.63 -7.55
CA THR A 37 -7.48 4.82 -8.53
C THR A 37 -6.96 5.51 -9.79
N GLU A 38 -6.15 6.55 -9.65
CA GLU A 38 -5.52 7.24 -10.77
C GLU A 38 -4.63 6.28 -11.57
N ARG A 39 -3.83 5.48 -10.89
CA ARG A 39 -2.98 4.48 -11.54
C ARG A 39 -3.81 3.43 -12.28
N TYR A 40 -4.85 2.91 -11.65
CA TYR A 40 -5.78 1.97 -12.29
C TYR A 40 -6.37 2.56 -13.57
N THR A 41 -6.86 3.78 -13.53
CA THR A 41 -7.46 4.45 -14.68
C THR A 41 -6.46 4.59 -15.83
N LYS A 42 -5.23 5.05 -15.52
CA LYS A 42 -4.17 5.18 -16.52
C LYS A 42 -3.79 3.84 -17.16
N LEU A 43 -3.66 2.79 -16.37
CA LEU A 43 -3.30 1.47 -16.88
C LEU A 43 -4.44 0.84 -17.69
N LYS A 44 -5.68 1.04 -17.28
CA LYS A 44 -6.86 0.60 -18.01
C LYS A 44 -6.95 1.28 -19.38
N GLU A 45 -6.81 2.60 -19.42
CA GLU A 45 -6.80 3.37 -20.67
C GLU A 45 -5.64 2.96 -21.59
N ALA A 46 -4.44 2.80 -21.03
CA ALA A 46 -3.26 2.35 -21.76
C ALA A 46 -3.48 0.96 -22.38
N PHE A 47 -4.06 0.04 -21.64
CA PHE A 47 -4.40 -1.29 -22.13
C PHE A 47 -5.43 -1.24 -23.27
N GLN A 48 -6.46 -0.40 -23.15
CA GLN A 48 -7.49 -0.25 -24.15
C GLN A 48 -6.98 0.37 -25.45
N CYS A 49 -6.06 1.36 -25.38
CA CYS A 49 -5.52 2.03 -26.57
C CYS A 49 -4.20 1.42 -27.07
N GLY A 50 -3.60 0.49 -26.34
CA GLY A 50 -2.33 -0.15 -26.72
C GLY A 50 -1.10 0.75 -26.61
N LYS A 51 -1.20 1.91 -25.96
CA LYS A 51 -0.11 2.88 -25.82
C LYS A 51 0.18 3.15 -24.35
N LEU A 52 1.43 2.92 -23.94
CA LEU A 52 1.87 3.12 -22.57
C LEU A 52 2.29 4.58 -22.34
N PRO A 53 1.83 5.23 -21.25
CA PRO A 53 2.39 6.49 -20.79
C PRO A 53 3.87 6.35 -20.42
N ASP A 54 4.65 7.45 -20.60
CA ASP A 54 6.11 7.45 -20.41
C ASP A 54 6.54 7.04 -18.97
N GLU A 55 5.69 7.27 -17.98
CA GLU A 55 5.95 6.91 -16.59
C GLU A 55 5.88 5.41 -16.29
N PHE A 56 5.33 4.60 -17.20
CA PHE A 56 5.20 3.15 -17.01
C PHE A 56 6.19 2.39 -17.87
N HIS A 57 6.79 1.37 -17.29
CA HIS A 57 7.66 0.42 -17.97
C HIS A 57 7.04 -0.97 -17.91
N GLY A 58 7.00 -1.67 -19.03
CA GLY A 58 6.47 -3.02 -19.07
C GLY A 58 5.98 -3.42 -20.45
N GLU A 59 5.19 -4.47 -20.50
CA GLU A 59 4.68 -5.06 -21.73
C GLU A 59 3.17 -5.32 -21.66
N PHE A 60 2.50 -5.18 -22.78
CA PHE A 60 1.14 -5.66 -22.95
C PHE A 60 1.13 -7.15 -23.28
N ARG A 61 0.25 -7.88 -22.63
CA ARG A 61 -0.11 -9.26 -22.95
C ARG A 61 -1.61 -9.34 -23.17
N GLU A 62 -2.10 -10.46 -23.72
CA GLU A 62 -3.52 -10.64 -23.97
C GLU A 62 -4.39 -10.41 -22.72
N ASN A 63 -3.91 -10.83 -21.56
CA ASN A 63 -4.63 -10.78 -20.29
C ASN A 63 -4.30 -9.58 -19.40
N GLY A 64 -3.57 -8.59 -19.91
CA GLY A 64 -3.31 -7.38 -19.13
C GLY A 64 -1.98 -6.68 -19.44
N PHE A 65 -1.57 -5.83 -18.52
CA PHE A 65 -0.28 -5.14 -18.53
C PHE A 65 0.63 -5.71 -17.44
N PHE A 66 1.88 -5.99 -17.81
CA PHE A 66 2.87 -6.63 -16.93
C PHE A 66 4.11 -5.78 -16.80
N CYS A 67 4.61 -5.64 -15.57
CA CYS A 67 5.86 -4.97 -15.24
C CYS A 67 6.76 -5.95 -14.48
N CYS A 68 7.97 -6.17 -14.98
CA CYS A 68 8.93 -7.10 -14.36
C CYS A 68 8.33 -8.49 -14.07
N GLY A 69 7.53 -9.01 -14.99
CA GLY A 69 6.89 -10.31 -14.85
C GLY A 69 5.67 -10.35 -13.93
N LYS A 70 5.31 -9.24 -13.30
CA LYS A 70 4.13 -9.15 -12.43
C LYS A 70 2.98 -8.44 -13.12
N CYS A 71 1.76 -8.94 -12.93
CA CYS A 71 0.56 -8.32 -13.48
C CYS A 71 0.28 -7.00 -12.76
N ALA A 72 0.49 -5.89 -13.48
CA ALA A 72 0.18 -4.54 -12.98
C ALA A 72 -1.27 -4.14 -13.22
N TYR A 73 -1.91 -4.68 -14.25
CA TYR A 73 -3.33 -4.50 -14.56
C TYR A 73 -3.85 -5.76 -15.27
N ALA A 74 -4.93 -6.32 -14.76
CA ALA A 74 -5.58 -7.48 -15.38
C ALA A 74 -6.75 -7.01 -16.27
N ALA A 75 -6.84 -7.56 -17.48
CA ALA A 75 -7.90 -7.23 -18.43
C ALA A 75 -9.29 -7.47 -17.83
N GLY A 76 -10.15 -6.45 -17.85
CA GLY A 76 -11.52 -6.53 -17.31
C GLY A 76 -11.62 -6.43 -15.79
N GLU A 77 -10.51 -6.20 -15.08
CA GLU A 77 -10.48 -6.02 -13.64
C GLU A 77 -11.24 -4.76 -13.22
N THR A 78 -12.09 -4.87 -12.22
CA THR A 78 -12.76 -3.70 -11.62
C THR A 78 -11.81 -2.93 -10.71
N LEU A 79 -12.14 -1.68 -10.39
CA LEU A 79 -11.36 -0.88 -9.45
C LEU A 79 -11.24 -1.57 -8.08
N ASP A 80 -12.33 -2.10 -7.55
CA ASP A 80 -12.33 -2.76 -6.24
C ASP A 80 -11.45 -4.04 -6.26
N GLU A 81 -11.47 -4.81 -7.34
CA GLU A 81 -10.59 -5.96 -7.54
C GLU A 81 -9.11 -5.52 -7.61
N TYR A 82 -8.83 -4.46 -8.34
CA TYR A 82 -7.48 -3.89 -8.43
C TYR A 82 -6.96 -3.41 -7.07
N LEU A 83 -7.77 -2.65 -6.32
CA LEU A 83 -7.41 -2.18 -4.99
C LEU A 83 -7.15 -3.34 -4.02
N ALA A 84 -7.95 -4.39 -4.09
CA ALA A 84 -7.77 -5.56 -3.24
C ALA A 84 -6.51 -6.37 -3.60
N ARG A 85 -6.15 -6.39 -4.88
CA ARG A 85 -5.03 -7.20 -5.39
C ARG A 85 -3.67 -6.54 -5.16
N ILE A 86 -3.51 -5.27 -5.53
CA ILE A 86 -2.21 -4.56 -5.49
C ILE A 86 -2.28 -3.13 -4.95
N GLY A 87 -3.47 -2.62 -4.72
CA GLY A 87 -3.68 -1.26 -4.21
C GLY A 87 -3.91 -1.23 -2.70
N THR A 88 -4.65 -0.22 -2.29
CA THR A 88 -5.09 -0.05 -0.91
C THR A 88 -6.56 -0.46 -0.81
N PRO A 89 -6.87 -1.65 -0.28
CA PRO A 89 -8.25 -2.06 -0.09
C PRO A 89 -9.03 -1.09 0.81
N LYS A 90 -10.26 -0.81 0.45
CA LYS A 90 -11.14 0.06 1.24
C LYS A 90 -11.42 -0.50 2.64
N SER A 91 -11.25 -1.81 2.81
CA SER A 91 -11.43 -2.52 4.10
C SER A 91 -10.30 -2.31 5.09
N TRP A 92 -9.15 -1.81 4.66
CA TRP A 92 -8.03 -1.58 5.56
C TRP A 92 -8.33 -0.43 6.52
N LYS A 93 -8.23 -0.71 7.80
CA LYS A 93 -8.41 0.30 8.85
C LYS A 93 -7.20 1.24 8.92
N TYR A 94 -6.00 0.65 8.92
CA TYR A 94 -4.73 1.37 8.95
C TYR A 94 -3.98 1.11 7.64
N PRO A 95 -3.86 2.09 6.75
CA PRO A 95 -3.32 1.90 5.41
C PRO A 95 -1.78 1.93 5.42
N ILE A 96 -1.17 1.00 6.12
CA ILE A 96 0.27 0.86 6.23
C ILE A 96 0.70 -0.44 5.53
N GLY A 97 1.53 -0.30 4.50
CA GLY A 97 2.08 -1.44 3.77
C GLY A 97 3.51 -1.74 4.22
N VAL A 98 3.68 -2.36 5.39
CA VAL A 98 4.98 -2.74 5.93
C VAL A 98 5.17 -4.25 5.88
N SER A 99 6.42 -4.69 5.80
CA SER A 99 6.79 -6.12 5.84
C SER A 99 7.00 -6.63 7.26
N ASP A 100 7.32 -5.75 8.17
CA ASP A 100 7.70 -6.08 9.54
C ASP A 100 7.16 -5.05 10.52
N ILE A 101 6.89 -5.52 11.73
CA ILE A 101 6.59 -4.69 12.90
C ILE A 101 7.59 -5.06 13.99
N VAL A 102 8.24 -4.05 14.56
CA VAL A 102 9.21 -4.22 15.65
C VAL A 102 8.80 -3.37 16.83
N ASP A 103 8.73 -3.97 18.00
CA ASP A 103 8.57 -3.25 19.27
C ASP A 103 9.67 -3.68 20.27
N ALA A 104 9.57 -3.23 21.51
CA ALA A 104 10.58 -3.50 22.52
C ALA A 104 10.69 -5.02 22.87
N ASP A 105 9.65 -5.77 22.66
CA ASP A 105 9.53 -7.14 23.13
C ASP A 105 9.59 -8.18 22.00
N ASP A 106 9.25 -7.79 20.75
CA ASP A 106 9.11 -8.76 19.68
C ASP A 106 9.34 -8.18 18.30
N TRP A 107 9.52 -9.07 17.33
CA TRP A 107 9.65 -8.76 15.92
C TRP A 107 8.67 -9.66 15.14
N PHE A 108 7.69 -9.04 14.48
CA PHE A 108 6.69 -9.71 13.65
C PHE A 108 7.00 -9.49 12.18
N SER A 109 7.02 -10.53 11.37
CA SER A 109 7.29 -10.44 9.94
C SER A 109 6.20 -11.09 9.11
N LYS A 110 5.85 -10.45 8.01
CA LYS A 110 4.93 -10.98 7.00
C LYS A 110 5.34 -12.38 6.51
N ASN A 111 6.65 -12.61 6.41
CA ASN A 111 7.24 -13.84 5.91
C ASN A 111 7.80 -14.72 7.03
N ASP A 112 7.17 -14.70 8.18
CA ASP A 112 7.62 -15.56 9.28
C ASP A 112 7.40 -17.03 8.94
N ILE A 113 8.48 -17.66 8.48
CA ILE A 113 8.52 -19.06 8.03
C ILE A 113 8.41 -20.02 9.24
N SER A 114 8.71 -19.53 10.46
CA SER A 114 8.73 -20.37 11.66
C SER A 114 7.35 -20.91 12.05
N ILE A 115 6.28 -20.26 11.57
CA ILE A 115 4.90 -20.65 11.89
C ILE A 115 4.25 -21.43 10.74
N GLY A 116 4.92 -21.62 9.59
CA GLY A 116 4.38 -22.37 8.44
C GLY A 116 3.11 -21.78 7.84
N LYS A 117 2.82 -20.52 8.13
CA LYS A 117 1.68 -19.78 7.59
C LYS A 117 2.22 -18.67 6.70
N GLU A 118 2.03 -18.81 5.39
CA GLU A 118 1.87 -17.60 4.57
C GLU A 118 0.78 -16.79 5.25
N SER A 119 1.10 -15.58 5.73
CA SER A 119 0.10 -14.77 6.37
C SER A 119 -0.79 -14.12 5.30
N SER A 120 -1.75 -14.88 4.79
CA SER A 120 -2.84 -14.36 3.96
C SER A 120 -3.63 -13.24 4.67
N ASN A 121 -3.45 -13.11 6.00
CA ASN A 121 -4.09 -12.13 6.86
C ASN A 121 -3.11 -11.13 7.50
N TRP A 122 -1.97 -10.88 6.88
CA TRP A 122 -0.96 -9.98 7.43
C TRP A 122 -1.52 -8.59 7.76
N HIS A 123 -2.36 -8.06 6.89
CA HIS A 123 -2.95 -6.74 7.13
C HIS A 123 -3.94 -6.74 8.30
N GLU A 124 -4.69 -7.81 8.52
CA GLU A 124 -5.53 -7.97 9.70
C GLU A 124 -4.69 -8.00 10.99
N GLN A 125 -3.51 -8.61 10.95
CA GLN A 125 -2.56 -8.59 12.06
C GLN A 125 -2.05 -7.16 12.32
N ILE A 126 -1.74 -6.39 11.28
CA ILE A 126 -1.36 -4.97 11.41
C ILE A 126 -2.49 -4.18 12.07
N ASP A 127 -3.71 -4.32 11.58
CA ASP A 127 -4.87 -3.62 12.12
C ASP A 127 -5.09 -3.94 13.60
N THR A 128 -5.02 -5.21 13.97
CA THR A 128 -5.15 -5.66 15.36
C THR A 128 -4.03 -5.10 16.24
N TYR A 129 -2.79 -5.16 15.76
CA TYR A 129 -1.64 -4.65 16.48
C TYR A 129 -1.78 -3.15 16.78
N ILE A 130 -2.16 -2.36 15.77
CA ILE A 130 -2.33 -0.91 15.92
C ILE A 130 -3.55 -0.59 16.79
N ASP A 131 -4.63 -1.34 16.68
CA ASP A 131 -5.81 -1.18 17.56
C ASP A 131 -5.46 -1.32 19.04
N ASP A 132 -4.57 -2.25 19.37
CA ASP A 132 -4.14 -2.54 20.76
C ASP A 132 -3.16 -1.49 21.31
N LEU A 133 -2.60 -0.64 20.48
CA LEU A 133 -1.73 0.45 20.92
C LEU A 133 -2.52 1.55 21.63
N ASP A 134 -1.89 2.16 22.62
CA ASP A 134 -2.37 3.38 23.26
C ASP A 134 -2.24 4.58 22.29
N GLY A 135 -3.12 5.57 22.43
CA GLY A 135 -3.06 6.79 21.60
C GLY A 135 -1.75 7.58 21.75
N GLU A 136 -1.07 7.45 22.87
CA GLU A 136 0.22 8.09 23.14
C GLU A 136 1.42 7.31 22.57
N ASP A 137 1.23 6.06 22.19
CA ASP A 137 2.29 5.25 21.57
C ASP A 137 2.74 5.88 20.25
N VAL A 138 4.05 5.91 20.04
CA VAL A 138 4.68 6.50 18.87
C VAL A 138 4.95 5.42 17.83
N LEU A 139 4.44 5.61 16.62
CA LEU A 139 4.79 4.79 15.47
C LEU A 139 5.93 5.46 14.70
N VAL A 140 6.94 4.69 14.35
CA VAL A 140 8.12 5.13 13.60
C VAL A 140 8.23 4.29 12.34
N SER A 141 8.29 4.95 11.19
CA SER A 141 8.56 4.28 9.91
C SER A 141 10.07 4.17 9.71
N VAL A 142 10.55 2.96 9.51
CA VAL A 142 11.97 2.67 9.28
C VAL A 142 12.13 1.97 7.94
N ASP A 143 13.02 2.51 7.11
CA ASP A 143 13.46 1.86 5.88
C ASP A 143 14.82 1.22 6.16
N TYR A 144 14.92 -0.11 6.01
CA TYR A 144 16.14 -0.82 6.25
C TYR A 144 16.54 -1.68 5.04
N HIS A 145 17.83 -1.72 4.79
CA HIS A 145 18.43 -2.53 3.74
C HIS A 145 19.35 -3.58 4.35
N MET A 146 19.18 -4.80 3.89
CA MET A 146 20.09 -5.89 4.22
C MET A 146 21.10 -6.12 3.11
#